data_4e8a52c3c274d2d040d90387aacb380c
#
_entry.id   4e8a52c3c274d2d040d90387aacb380c
#
_cell.length_a   1.000
_cell.length_b   1.000
_cell.length_c   1.000
_cell.angle_alpha   90.00
_cell.angle_beta   90.00
_cell.angle_gamma   90.00
#
_symmetry.space_group_name_H-M   'P 1'
#
loop_
_entity.id
_entity.type
_entity.pdbx_description
1 polymer ?
#
loop_
_entity_poly.entity_id
_entity_poly.type
_entity_poly.pdbx_seq_one_letter_code
_entity_poly.pdbx_strand_id
1 'polypeptide(L)'
;MLIKPSNYLAPMMLLLASMLTWRTWRHDSHTLPRAFRWFLWAICLLAASWLLDNLWSGQGLRNLDKPLKLVVLFPCAAYLLRYPPKSVWLWIGAAAGAMACGLVGIYYFQILQLSREEVTYINPIEFGDTCTQLALISLCGTQVALQHPRRIPFLLFLITGFTLGVVGSVLSGTRGAWLAGLITLTFLGWWYVGRHSKRLLALVVLAVGLTAALLAQYAPVAERLQTMRQEINNYQQQGNAASSVGARMQMWQFASALAQQRPLLGWAQKGYDAERTRQLEQNQLDPLLANFNHPHNDYLDAAAKRGLLGLLILLTCHFTCFWYFWRAARATPGDLPPQARAERLTLCAVGMMVPLLFASFGLTDTHITSSRTVVMYFCLAAFLMAMLERRSAPQATDATAPLPATAKAAFIS
;
A
#
# COMPACT_ATOMS: atom_id res chain seq x y z
N MET A 1 -5.08 -12.92 -0.59
CA MET A 1 -3.66 -13.30 -0.59
C MET A 1 -3.44 -14.75 -0.18
N LEU A 2 -4.23 -15.28 0.72
CA LEU A 2 -4.09 -16.66 1.20
C LEU A 2 -4.48 -17.74 0.17
N ILE A 3 -5.22 -17.36 -0.86
CA ILE A 3 -5.64 -18.25 -1.97
C ILE A 3 -5.41 -17.48 -3.27
N LYS A 4 -4.73 -18.06 -4.26
CA LYS A 4 -4.33 -17.38 -5.52
C LYS A 4 -5.41 -16.51 -6.20
N PRO A 5 -6.71 -16.87 -6.28
CA PRO A 5 -7.73 -16.00 -6.86
C PRO A 5 -8.27 -14.93 -5.91
N SER A 6 -8.03 -14.99 -4.58
CA SER A 6 -8.66 -14.12 -3.59
C SER A 6 -8.24 -12.64 -3.68
N ASN A 7 -7.06 -12.36 -4.24
CA ASN A 7 -6.54 -11.01 -4.37
C ASN A 7 -7.40 -10.10 -5.26
N TYR A 8 -8.14 -10.70 -6.19
CA TYR A 8 -9.01 -9.98 -7.12
C TYR A 8 -10.48 -9.99 -6.70
N LEU A 9 -10.87 -10.83 -5.75
CA LEU A 9 -12.29 -10.98 -5.39
C LEU A 9 -12.91 -9.66 -4.92
N ALA A 10 -12.28 -8.98 -3.96
CA ALA A 10 -12.79 -7.72 -3.45
C ALA A 10 -12.82 -6.60 -4.52
N PRO A 11 -11.74 -6.35 -5.30
CA PRO A 11 -11.78 -5.44 -6.43
C PRO A 11 -12.83 -5.81 -7.49
N MET A 12 -13.01 -7.09 -7.80
CA MET A 12 -14.04 -7.56 -8.75
C MET A 12 -15.46 -7.32 -8.24
N MET A 13 -15.72 -7.61 -6.97
CA MET A 13 -17.02 -7.30 -6.35
C MET A 13 -17.30 -5.80 -6.34
N LEU A 14 -16.30 -4.99 -6.07
CA LEU A 14 -16.40 -3.52 -6.12
C LEU A 14 -16.71 -3.05 -7.54
N LEU A 15 -16.02 -3.59 -8.54
CA LEU A 15 -16.28 -3.30 -9.94
C LEU A 15 -17.70 -3.71 -10.34
N LEU A 16 -18.14 -4.91 -10.00
CA LEU A 16 -19.49 -5.38 -10.28
C LEU A 16 -20.54 -4.46 -9.64
N ALA A 17 -20.37 -4.11 -8.36
CA ALA A 17 -21.25 -3.17 -7.66
C ALA A 17 -21.29 -1.81 -8.36
N SER A 18 -20.14 -1.30 -8.80
CA SER A 18 -20.06 -0.04 -9.53
C SER A 18 -20.78 -0.09 -10.88
N MET A 19 -20.65 -1.20 -11.60
CA MET A 19 -21.35 -1.40 -12.89
C MET A 19 -22.87 -1.51 -12.72
N LEU A 20 -23.32 -2.29 -11.74
CA LEU A 20 -24.76 -2.47 -11.47
C LEU A 20 -25.43 -1.16 -11.03
N THR A 21 -24.69 -0.28 -10.39
CA THR A 21 -25.20 1.00 -9.87
C THR A 21 -24.78 2.21 -10.69
N TRP A 22 -24.24 2.03 -11.91
CA TRP A 22 -23.64 3.11 -12.71
C TRP A 22 -24.60 4.28 -12.99
N ARG A 23 -25.91 4.01 -13.10
CA ARG A 23 -26.91 5.04 -13.32
C ARG A 23 -27.05 6.01 -12.14
N THR A 24 -26.75 5.57 -10.94
CA THR A 24 -26.91 6.38 -9.73
C THR A 24 -25.70 7.29 -9.44
N TRP A 25 -24.48 6.83 -9.70
CA TRP A 25 -23.28 7.61 -9.38
C TRP A 25 -22.74 8.45 -10.56
N ARG A 26 -23.12 8.15 -11.81
CA ARG A 26 -22.65 8.91 -12.98
C ARG A 26 -23.04 10.39 -12.95
N HIS A 27 -24.16 10.73 -12.35
CA HIS A 27 -24.63 12.12 -12.23
C HIS A 27 -23.88 12.91 -11.16
N ASP A 28 -23.36 12.24 -10.14
CA ASP A 28 -22.65 12.86 -9.02
C ASP A 28 -21.15 13.05 -9.27
N SER A 29 -20.61 12.49 -10.37
CA SER A 29 -19.18 12.55 -10.70
C SER A 29 -18.63 13.97 -10.92
N HIS A 30 -19.50 14.93 -11.19
CA HIS A 30 -19.13 16.33 -11.41
C HIS A 30 -18.71 17.07 -10.15
N THR A 31 -18.99 16.52 -8.96
CA THR A 31 -18.74 17.16 -7.65
C THR A 31 -17.51 16.63 -6.92
N LEU A 32 -16.63 15.91 -7.63
CA LEU A 32 -15.42 15.33 -7.00
C LEU A 32 -14.55 16.41 -6.35
N PRO A 33 -14.11 16.21 -5.09
CA PRO A 33 -13.21 17.13 -4.41
C PRO A 33 -11.95 17.39 -5.24
N ARG A 34 -11.49 18.65 -5.27
CA ARG A 34 -10.34 19.04 -6.11
C ARG A 34 -9.10 18.18 -5.86
N ALA A 35 -8.80 17.87 -4.60
CA ALA A 35 -7.65 17.05 -4.24
C ALA A 35 -7.81 15.59 -4.67
N PHE A 36 -9.04 15.05 -4.65
CA PHE A 36 -9.34 13.72 -5.17
C PHE A 36 -9.12 13.66 -6.69
N ARG A 37 -9.49 14.71 -7.43
CA ARG A 37 -9.22 14.81 -8.87
C ARG A 37 -7.73 14.76 -9.20
N TRP A 38 -6.87 15.40 -8.41
CA TRP A 38 -5.42 15.31 -8.58
C TRP A 38 -4.89 13.88 -8.42
N PHE A 39 -5.41 13.14 -7.44
CA PHE A 39 -5.08 11.73 -7.27
C PHE A 39 -5.50 10.89 -8.49
N LEU A 40 -6.72 11.08 -9.01
CA LEU A 40 -7.19 10.39 -10.22
C LEU A 40 -6.34 10.76 -11.44
N TRP A 41 -5.98 12.03 -11.61
CA TRP A 41 -5.08 12.45 -12.69
C TRP A 41 -3.72 11.78 -12.61
N ALA A 42 -3.14 11.62 -11.41
CA ALA A 42 -1.89 10.90 -11.24
C ALA A 42 -2.00 9.43 -11.67
N ILE A 43 -3.12 8.78 -11.36
CA ILE A 43 -3.41 7.41 -11.83
C ILE A 43 -3.56 7.37 -13.36
N CYS A 44 -4.25 8.35 -13.97
CA CYS A 44 -4.36 8.46 -15.41
C CYS A 44 -2.99 8.58 -16.09
N LEU A 45 -2.11 9.44 -15.54
CA LEU A 45 -0.76 9.64 -16.08
C LEU A 45 0.07 8.35 -15.96
N LEU A 46 -0.07 7.61 -14.86
CA LEU A 46 0.59 6.33 -14.68
C LEU A 46 0.07 5.30 -15.71
N ALA A 47 -1.24 5.18 -15.87
CA ALA A 47 -1.85 4.29 -16.85
C ALA A 47 -1.43 4.65 -18.28
N ALA A 48 -1.43 5.95 -18.61
CA ALA A 48 -0.98 6.45 -19.91
C ALA A 48 0.50 6.14 -20.17
N SER A 49 1.36 6.32 -19.16
CA SER A 49 2.79 6.01 -19.29
C SER A 49 3.04 4.51 -19.60
N TRP A 50 2.26 3.62 -18.99
CA TRP A 50 2.34 2.18 -19.27
C TRP A 50 1.73 1.81 -20.62
N LEU A 51 0.65 2.47 -21.02
CA LEU A 51 0.06 2.27 -22.34
C LEU A 51 1.02 2.70 -23.45
N LEU A 52 1.67 3.87 -23.29
CA LEU A 52 2.69 4.35 -24.23
C LEU A 52 3.88 3.41 -24.28
N ASP A 53 4.38 2.92 -23.15
CA ASP A 53 5.44 1.92 -23.08
C ASP A 53 5.04 0.63 -23.82
N ASN A 54 3.83 0.13 -23.63
CA ASN A 54 3.33 -1.06 -24.29
C ASN A 54 3.20 -0.87 -25.83
N LEU A 55 2.68 0.28 -26.27
CA LEU A 55 2.55 0.62 -27.69
C LEU A 55 3.93 0.74 -28.34
N TRP A 56 4.86 1.46 -27.70
CA TRP A 56 6.24 1.63 -28.18
C TRP A 56 7.00 0.30 -28.24
N SER A 57 6.77 -0.56 -27.26
CA SER A 57 7.39 -1.89 -27.18
C SER A 57 6.79 -2.91 -28.14
N GLY A 58 5.65 -2.63 -28.76
CA GLY A 58 4.94 -3.56 -29.65
C GLY A 58 4.53 -4.86 -28.96
N GLN A 59 4.25 -4.82 -27.64
CA GLN A 59 3.99 -6.03 -26.84
C GLN A 59 2.54 -6.56 -26.96
N GLY A 60 1.71 -5.93 -27.79
CA GLY A 60 0.35 -6.37 -28.09
C GLY A 60 -0.62 -6.24 -26.93
N LEU A 61 -1.76 -6.96 -27.04
CA LEU A 61 -2.86 -6.85 -26.07
C LEU A 61 -2.58 -7.45 -24.69
N ARG A 62 -1.62 -8.35 -24.59
CA ARG A 62 -1.34 -9.12 -23.36
C ARG A 62 -0.88 -8.22 -22.21
N ASN A 63 -0.17 -7.14 -22.50
CA ASN A 63 0.35 -6.21 -21.49
C ASN A 63 -0.56 -5.00 -21.23
N LEU A 64 -1.74 -4.94 -21.85
CA LEU A 64 -2.79 -3.97 -21.51
C LEU A 64 -3.45 -4.23 -20.16
N ASP A 65 -3.25 -5.43 -19.59
CA ASP A 65 -3.79 -5.80 -18.28
C ASP A 65 -3.49 -4.77 -17.18
N LYS A 66 -2.25 -4.25 -17.13
CA LYS A 66 -1.83 -3.28 -16.12
C LYS A 66 -2.53 -1.92 -16.26
N PRO A 67 -2.46 -1.22 -17.39
CA PRO A 67 -3.13 0.07 -17.55
C PRO A 67 -4.65 -0.04 -17.46
N LEU A 68 -5.27 -1.13 -17.96
CA LEU A 68 -6.71 -1.35 -17.88
C LEU A 68 -7.19 -1.48 -16.42
N LYS A 69 -6.44 -2.16 -15.56
CA LYS A 69 -6.76 -2.25 -14.13
C LYS A 69 -6.81 -0.89 -13.45
N LEU A 70 -5.94 0.03 -13.84
CA LEU A 70 -5.98 1.40 -13.33
C LEU A 70 -7.21 2.17 -13.84
N VAL A 71 -7.60 1.98 -15.10
CA VAL A 71 -8.82 2.60 -15.66
C VAL A 71 -10.08 2.11 -14.94
N VAL A 72 -10.14 0.83 -14.58
CA VAL A 72 -11.25 0.24 -13.81
C VAL A 72 -11.42 0.86 -12.42
N LEU A 73 -10.38 1.47 -11.87
CA LEU A 73 -10.49 2.18 -10.58
C LEU A 73 -11.40 3.39 -10.60
N PHE A 74 -11.60 4.05 -11.76
CA PHE A 74 -12.45 5.25 -11.85
C PHE A 74 -13.91 4.99 -11.50
N PRO A 75 -14.60 4.01 -12.12
CA PRO A 75 -15.95 3.66 -11.73
C PRO A 75 -16.03 3.17 -10.28
N CYS A 76 -15.03 2.41 -9.80
CA CYS A 76 -14.96 1.98 -8.41
C CYS A 76 -14.84 3.17 -7.44
N ALA A 77 -13.99 4.15 -7.75
CA ALA A 77 -13.82 5.35 -6.92
C ALA A 77 -15.10 6.21 -6.89
N ALA A 78 -15.77 6.39 -8.03
CA ALA A 78 -17.05 7.10 -8.12
C ALA A 78 -18.15 6.39 -7.29
N TYR A 79 -18.24 5.07 -7.40
CA TYR A 79 -19.13 4.26 -6.58
C TYR A 79 -18.86 4.43 -5.08
N LEU A 80 -17.59 4.35 -4.66
CA LEU A 80 -17.19 4.50 -3.26
C LEU A 80 -17.53 5.87 -2.70
N LEU A 81 -17.40 6.94 -3.49
CA LEU A 81 -17.79 8.29 -3.08
C LEU A 81 -19.30 8.42 -2.88
N ARG A 82 -20.09 7.76 -3.71
CA ARG A 82 -21.55 7.74 -3.59
C ARG A 82 -22.02 6.88 -2.42
N TYR A 83 -21.36 5.74 -2.20
CA TYR A 83 -21.67 4.75 -1.17
C TYR A 83 -20.46 4.52 -0.25
N PRO A 84 -20.04 5.54 0.52
CA PRO A 84 -18.83 5.44 1.32
C PRO A 84 -19.02 4.40 2.45
N PRO A 85 -18.07 3.47 2.60
CA PRO A 85 -18.14 2.45 3.63
C PRO A 85 -18.00 3.06 5.03
N LYS A 86 -18.52 2.37 6.03
CA LYS A 86 -18.30 2.74 7.45
C LYS A 86 -16.85 2.39 7.83
N SER A 87 -16.15 3.31 8.45
CA SER A 87 -14.75 3.12 8.88
C SER A 87 -14.52 1.96 9.85
N VAL A 88 -15.55 1.56 10.60
CA VAL A 88 -15.47 0.40 11.49
C VAL A 88 -15.05 -0.88 10.74
N TRP A 89 -15.49 -1.03 9.49
CA TRP A 89 -15.12 -2.18 8.66
C TRP A 89 -13.64 -2.19 8.25
N LEU A 90 -13.02 -1.01 8.14
CA LEU A 90 -11.58 -0.91 7.94
C LEU A 90 -10.82 -1.50 9.13
N TRP A 91 -11.20 -1.11 10.34
CA TRP A 91 -10.52 -1.55 11.55
C TRP A 91 -10.71 -3.04 11.81
N ILE A 92 -11.96 -3.52 11.67
CA ILE A 92 -12.28 -4.95 11.83
C ILE A 92 -11.57 -5.77 10.75
N GLY A 93 -11.66 -5.35 9.49
CA GLY A 93 -11.05 -6.07 8.36
C GLY A 93 -9.52 -6.11 8.45
N ALA A 94 -8.88 -5.01 8.86
CA ALA A 94 -7.43 -4.97 9.03
C ALA A 94 -6.97 -5.90 10.16
N ALA A 95 -7.62 -5.86 11.32
CA ALA A 95 -7.26 -6.73 12.44
C ALA A 95 -7.51 -8.21 12.14
N ALA A 96 -8.68 -8.55 11.59
CA ALA A 96 -8.99 -9.93 11.20
C ALA A 96 -8.03 -10.43 10.11
N GLY A 97 -7.74 -9.60 9.11
CA GLY A 97 -6.77 -9.92 8.07
C GLY A 97 -5.35 -10.12 8.61
N ALA A 98 -4.90 -9.26 9.53
CA ALA A 98 -3.60 -9.36 10.19
C ALA A 98 -3.50 -10.64 11.02
N MET A 99 -4.56 -10.99 11.79
CA MET A 99 -4.63 -12.25 12.53
C MET A 99 -4.54 -13.46 11.60
N ALA A 100 -5.31 -13.47 10.52
CA ALA A 100 -5.31 -14.55 9.54
C ALA A 100 -3.92 -14.72 8.90
N CYS A 101 -3.26 -13.62 8.53
CA CYS A 101 -1.90 -13.64 8.01
C CYS A 101 -0.91 -14.19 9.06
N GLY A 102 -0.99 -13.73 10.31
CA GLY A 102 -0.13 -14.23 11.39
C GLY A 102 -0.29 -15.73 11.62
N LEU A 103 -1.53 -16.22 11.71
CA LEU A 103 -1.82 -17.65 11.87
C LEU A 103 -1.33 -18.48 10.69
N VAL A 104 -1.48 -17.98 9.47
CA VAL A 104 -0.93 -18.63 8.26
C VAL A 104 0.59 -18.65 8.28
N GLY A 105 1.23 -17.56 8.70
CA GLY A 105 2.69 -17.53 8.89
C GLY A 105 3.17 -18.56 9.91
N ILE A 106 2.50 -18.65 11.05
CA ILE A 106 2.80 -19.66 12.08
C ILE A 106 2.61 -21.06 11.51
N TYR A 107 1.51 -21.31 10.83
CA TYR A 107 1.22 -22.63 10.25
C TYR A 107 2.30 -23.08 9.24
N TYR A 108 2.63 -22.23 8.26
CA TYR A 108 3.61 -22.61 7.23
C TYR A 108 5.04 -22.67 7.74
N PHE A 109 5.48 -21.65 8.49
CA PHE A 109 6.90 -21.51 8.85
C PHE A 109 7.25 -22.16 10.18
N GLN A 110 6.30 -22.34 11.12
CA GLN A 110 6.59 -22.96 12.44
C GLN A 110 6.03 -24.37 12.58
N ILE A 111 4.82 -24.65 12.08
CA ILE A 111 4.21 -25.97 12.23
C ILE A 111 4.69 -26.92 11.12
N LEU A 112 4.58 -26.48 9.85
CA LEU A 112 5.04 -27.28 8.71
C LEU A 112 6.54 -27.15 8.44
N GLN A 113 7.22 -26.21 9.11
CA GLN A 113 8.66 -25.93 8.98
C GLN A 113 9.11 -25.77 7.50
N LEU A 114 8.21 -25.25 6.65
CA LEU A 114 8.53 -25.01 5.26
C LEU A 114 9.53 -23.88 5.12
N SER A 115 10.50 -24.06 4.26
CA SER A 115 11.39 -23.00 3.85
C SER A 115 10.62 -21.94 3.02
N ARG A 116 11.16 -20.76 2.91
CA ARG A 116 10.58 -19.66 2.14
C ARG A 116 10.37 -20.02 0.66
N GLU A 117 11.21 -20.86 0.10
CA GLU A 117 11.20 -21.29 -1.30
C GLU A 117 10.15 -22.36 -1.56
N GLU A 118 9.82 -23.17 -0.56
CA GLU A 118 8.81 -24.23 -0.64
C GLU A 118 7.38 -23.70 -0.60
N VAL A 119 7.17 -22.49 -0.08
CA VAL A 119 5.84 -21.86 -0.06
C VAL A 119 5.51 -21.26 -1.44
N THR A 120 5.14 -22.13 -2.37
CA THR A 120 4.87 -21.77 -3.78
C THR A 120 3.56 -20.98 -3.99
N TYR A 121 2.63 -21.03 -3.03
CA TYR A 121 1.31 -20.43 -3.15
C TYR A 121 1.26 -18.94 -2.79
N ILE A 122 2.23 -18.45 -2.00
CA ILE A 122 2.30 -17.09 -1.49
C ILE A 122 3.69 -16.55 -1.79
N ASN A 123 3.76 -15.39 -2.46
CA ASN A 123 5.03 -14.65 -2.54
C ASN A 123 5.40 -14.15 -1.12
N PRO A 124 6.50 -14.61 -0.51
CA PRO A 124 6.86 -14.24 0.85
C PRO A 124 7.07 -12.73 1.04
N ILE A 125 7.48 -12.00 0.00
CA ILE A 125 7.67 -10.55 0.05
C ILE A 125 6.31 -9.87 0.14
N GLU A 126 5.40 -10.13 -0.82
CA GLU A 126 4.04 -9.57 -0.80
C GLU A 126 3.28 -9.94 0.49
N PHE A 127 3.53 -11.14 1.03
CA PHE A 127 2.95 -11.59 2.28
C PHE A 127 3.46 -10.77 3.49
N GLY A 128 4.77 -10.61 3.63
CA GLY A 128 5.37 -9.83 4.72
C GLY A 128 4.94 -8.36 4.69
N ASP A 129 4.88 -7.77 3.50
CA ASP A 129 4.43 -6.39 3.29
C ASP A 129 2.96 -6.22 3.66
N THR A 130 2.11 -7.18 3.28
CA THR A 130 0.68 -7.19 3.66
C THR A 130 0.49 -7.35 5.17
N CYS A 131 1.25 -8.25 5.80
CA CYS A 131 1.24 -8.42 7.26
C CYS A 131 1.57 -7.10 7.96
N THR A 132 2.64 -6.42 7.53
CA THR A 132 3.07 -5.13 8.07
C THR A 132 2.01 -4.05 7.87
N GLN A 133 1.44 -3.94 6.68
CA GLN A 133 0.40 -2.96 6.37
C GLN A 133 -0.83 -3.15 7.25
N LEU A 134 -1.37 -4.37 7.33
CA LEU A 134 -2.56 -4.68 8.12
C LEU A 134 -2.32 -4.50 9.63
N ALA A 135 -1.13 -4.88 10.11
CA ALA A 135 -0.72 -4.65 11.49
C ALA A 135 -0.75 -3.16 11.84
N LEU A 136 -0.15 -2.31 11.01
CA LEU A 136 -0.08 -0.87 11.26
C LEU A 136 -1.45 -0.19 11.15
N ILE A 137 -2.33 -0.61 10.23
CA ILE A 137 -3.72 -0.15 10.20
C ILE A 137 -4.44 -0.54 11.49
N SER A 138 -4.25 -1.77 11.97
CA SER A 138 -4.81 -2.26 13.22
C SER A 138 -4.34 -1.43 14.42
N LEU A 139 -3.04 -1.13 14.49
CA LEU A 139 -2.44 -0.26 15.49
C LEU A 139 -3.08 1.14 15.48
N CYS A 140 -3.23 1.75 14.32
CA CYS A 140 -3.90 3.06 14.19
C CYS A 140 -5.35 3.00 14.67
N GLY A 141 -6.07 1.92 14.42
CA GLY A 141 -7.45 1.71 14.86
C GLY A 141 -7.62 1.77 16.38
N THR A 142 -6.57 1.52 17.18
CA THR A 142 -6.62 1.62 18.64
C THR A 142 -7.01 3.03 19.11
N GLN A 143 -6.61 4.08 18.38
CA GLN A 143 -7.00 5.47 18.70
C GLN A 143 -8.52 5.69 18.60
N VAL A 144 -9.17 5.01 17.66
CA VAL A 144 -10.62 5.03 17.51
C VAL A 144 -11.30 4.19 18.62
N ALA A 145 -10.71 3.02 18.91
CA ALA A 145 -11.23 2.11 19.93
C ALA A 145 -11.22 2.74 21.33
N LEU A 146 -10.22 3.59 21.66
CA LEU A 146 -10.16 4.33 22.93
C LEU A 146 -11.39 5.22 23.19
N GLN A 147 -12.04 5.68 22.13
CA GLN A 147 -13.24 6.53 22.20
C GLN A 147 -14.55 5.72 22.04
N HIS A 148 -14.47 4.40 21.91
CA HIS A 148 -15.63 3.54 21.69
C HIS A 148 -16.25 3.09 23.02
N PRO A 149 -17.60 2.98 23.14
CA PRO A 149 -18.24 2.50 24.38
C PRO A 149 -17.73 1.12 24.84
N ARG A 150 -17.51 0.21 23.89
CA ARG A 150 -16.93 -1.12 24.14
C ARG A 150 -15.41 -1.11 23.90
N ARG A 151 -14.70 -0.18 24.53
CA ARG A 151 -13.27 0.07 24.26
C ARG A 151 -12.37 -1.14 24.51
N ILE A 152 -12.58 -1.87 25.62
CA ILE A 152 -11.67 -2.96 26.02
C ILE A 152 -11.66 -4.11 25.00
N PRO A 153 -12.80 -4.77 24.68
CA PRO A 153 -12.80 -5.86 23.71
C PRO A 153 -12.35 -5.41 22.31
N PHE A 154 -12.67 -4.16 21.91
CA PHE A 154 -12.24 -3.65 20.62
C PHE A 154 -10.73 -3.37 20.59
N LEU A 155 -10.14 -2.81 21.68
CA LEU A 155 -8.70 -2.66 21.83
C LEU A 155 -7.97 -4.00 21.80
N LEU A 156 -8.44 -4.99 22.56
CA LEU A 156 -7.84 -6.32 22.58
C LEU A 156 -7.86 -6.95 21.18
N PHE A 157 -8.96 -6.84 20.45
CA PHE A 157 -9.08 -7.33 19.08
C PHE A 157 -8.05 -6.68 18.16
N LEU A 158 -7.90 -5.35 18.21
CA LEU A 158 -6.96 -4.59 17.38
C LEU A 158 -5.49 -4.86 17.76
N ILE A 159 -5.18 -4.95 19.05
CA ILE A 159 -3.84 -5.27 19.53
C ILE A 159 -3.45 -6.70 19.13
N THR A 160 -4.36 -7.66 19.24
CA THR A 160 -4.14 -9.03 18.76
C THR A 160 -3.86 -9.05 17.25
N GLY A 161 -4.64 -8.26 16.46
CA GLY A 161 -4.39 -8.10 15.03
C GLY A 161 -3.01 -7.51 14.74
N PHE A 162 -2.62 -6.44 15.45
CA PHE A 162 -1.28 -5.86 15.34
C PHE A 162 -0.19 -6.89 15.64
N THR A 163 -0.28 -7.57 16.78
CA THR A 163 0.74 -8.53 17.24
C THR A 163 0.90 -9.69 16.25
N LEU A 164 -0.21 -10.33 15.85
CA LEU A 164 -0.16 -11.44 14.91
C LEU A 164 0.30 -11.00 13.51
N GLY A 165 -0.06 -9.80 13.07
CA GLY A 165 0.45 -9.24 11.83
C GLY A 165 1.98 -9.02 11.87
N VAL A 166 2.51 -8.50 12.97
CA VAL A 166 3.96 -8.38 13.18
C VAL A 166 4.63 -9.77 13.17
N VAL A 167 4.06 -10.75 13.88
CA VAL A 167 4.55 -12.14 13.86
C VAL A 167 4.61 -12.68 12.44
N GLY A 168 3.53 -12.54 11.64
CA GLY A 168 3.50 -12.96 10.26
C GLY A 168 4.57 -12.29 9.39
N SER A 169 4.78 -10.97 9.58
CA SER A 169 5.84 -10.23 8.88
C SER A 169 7.25 -10.74 9.25
N VAL A 170 7.51 -10.99 10.53
CA VAL A 170 8.81 -11.53 10.99
C VAL A 170 9.05 -12.92 10.42
N LEU A 171 8.07 -13.81 10.52
CA LEU A 171 8.18 -15.18 10.01
C LEU A 171 8.37 -15.24 8.48
N SER A 172 7.83 -14.27 7.73
CA SER A 172 8.07 -14.18 6.28
C SER A 172 9.53 -13.91 5.91
N GLY A 173 10.33 -13.39 6.86
CA GLY A 173 11.73 -13.00 6.63
C GLY A 173 11.90 -11.84 5.65
N THR A 174 10.86 -11.03 5.44
CA THR A 174 10.88 -9.92 4.45
C THR A 174 11.50 -8.66 5.06
N ARG A 175 12.79 -8.48 4.80
CA ARG A 175 13.59 -7.35 5.33
C ARG A 175 13.06 -5.98 4.90
N GLY A 176 12.54 -5.89 3.65
CA GLY A 176 11.91 -4.68 3.13
C GLY A 176 10.68 -4.25 3.94
N ALA A 177 9.84 -5.22 4.36
CA ALA A 177 8.69 -4.98 5.21
C ALA A 177 9.08 -4.43 6.59
N TRP A 178 10.16 -4.93 7.18
CA TRP A 178 10.65 -4.47 8.48
C TRP A 178 11.15 -3.03 8.40
N LEU A 179 11.94 -2.71 7.36
CA LEU A 179 12.43 -1.34 7.13
C LEU A 179 11.24 -0.37 6.93
N ALA A 180 10.29 -0.73 6.08
CA ALA A 180 9.09 0.07 5.84
C ALA A 180 8.24 0.24 7.12
N GLY A 181 8.14 -0.82 7.93
CA GLY A 181 7.49 -0.78 9.23
C GLY A 181 8.14 0.21 10.19
N LEU A 182 9.48 0.21 10.29
CA LEU A 182 10.23 1.15 11.14
C LEU A 182 10.06 2.61 10.68
N ILE A 183 10.18 2.89 9.37
CA ILE A 183 9.96 4.22 8.80
C ILE A 183 8.54 4.70 9.14
N THR A 184 7.55 3.83 8.97
CA THR A 184 6.16 4.16 9.21
C THR A 184 5.83 4.34 10.70
N LEU A 185 6.38 3.52 11.59
CA LEU A 185 6.25 3.70 13.03
C LEU A 185 6.85 5.01 13.51
N THR A 186 7.99 5.41 12.94
CA THR A 186 8.61 6.72 13.21
C THR A 186 7.69 7.86 12.76
N PHE A 187 7.08 7.74 11.57
CA PHE A 187 6.09 8.71 11.09
C PHE A 187 4.86 8.77 12.00
N LEU A 188 4.30 7.62 12.41
CA LEU A 188 3.15 7.55 13.31
C LEU A 188 3.49 8.12 14.70
N GLY A 189 4.68 7.84 15.21
CA GLY A 189 5.19 8.44 16.45
C GLY A 189 5.25 9.97 16.35
N TRP A 190 5.79 10.49 15.25
CA TRP A 190 5.76 11.93 14.99
C TRP A 190 4.32 12.48 14.87
N TRP A 191 3.44 11.76 14.18
CA TRP A 191 2.06 12.18 13.96
C TRP A 191 1.26 12.29 15.25
N TYR A 192 1.29 11.27 16.10
CA TYR A 192 0.47 11.20 17.31
C TYR A 192 1.12 11.89 18.52
N VAL A 193 2.44 11.88 18.62
CA VAL A 193 3.18 12.31 19.80
C VAL A 193 4.05 13.52 19.52
N GLY A 194 4.82 13.51 18.43
CA GLY A 194 5.83 14.53 18.15
C GLY A 194 5.26 15.94 17.91
N ARG A 195 4.00 16.00 17.48
CA ARG A 195 3.26 17.27 17.30
C ARG A 195 2.93 17.95 18.63
N HIS A 196 2.93 17.20 19.72
CA HIS A 196 2.62 17.69 21.06
C HIS A 196 3.85 17.79 21.95
N SER A 197 4.84 16.90 21.78
CA SER A 197 6.04 16.85 22.62
C SER A 197 7.22 16.22 21.88
N LYS A 198 8.28 17.01 21.66
CA LYS A 198 9.55 16.50 21.11
C LYS A 198 10.23 15.46 22.02
N ARG A 199 10.07 15.60 23.36
CA ARG A 199 10.62 14.63 24.33
C ARG A 199 9.92 13.28 24.22
N LEU A 200 8.58 13.27 24.13
CA LEU A 200 7.83 12.03 23.92
C LEU A 200 8.13 11.41 22.56
N LEU A 201 8.32 12.19 21.51
CA LEU A 201 8.76 11.67 20.22
C LEU A 201 10.12 10.97 20.33
N ALA A 202 11.09 11.59 21.00
CA ALA A 202 12.40 11.00 21.23
C ALA A 202 12.28 9.66 21.99
N LEU A 203 11.40 9.58 23.00
CA LEU A 203 11.16 8.32 23.72
C LEU A 203 10.51 7.25 22.82
N VAL A 204 9.57 7.61 21.93
CA VAL A 204 8.97 6.68 20.97
C VAL A 204 10.02 6.17 19.99
N VAL A 205 10.85 7.07 19.43
CA VAL A 205 11.93 6.69 18.52
C VAL A 205 12.95 5.79 19.22
N LEU A 206 13.31 6.11 20.46
CA LEU A 206 14.19 5.27 21.28
C LEU A 206 13.56 3.89 21.54
N ALA A 207 12.29 3.83 21.91
CA ALA A 207 11.57 2.57 22.14
C ALA A 207 11.50 1.71 20.88
N VAL A 208 11.21 2.32 19.73
CA VAL A 208 11.21 1.64 18.42
C VAL A 208 12.61 1.12 18.10
N GLY A 209 13.65 1.94 18.31
CA GLY A 209 15.04 1.55 18.10
C GLY A 209 15.49 0.41 19.01
N LEU A 210 15.17 0.47 20.30
CA LEU A 210 15.46 -0.61 21.25
C LEU A 210 14.73 -1.91 20.89
N THR A 211 13.45 -1.82 20.52
CA THR A 211 12.67 -2.98 20.06
C THR A 211 13.30 -3.60 18.82
N ALA A 212 13.70 -2.77 17.85
CA ALA A 212 14.39 -3.24 16.65
C ALA A 212 15.74 -3.91 16.98
N ALA A 213 16.51 -3.34 17.92
CA ALA A 213 17.78 -3.91 18.38
C ALA A 213 17.58 -5.25 19.10
N LEU A 214 16.53 -5.37 19.92
CA LEU A 214 16.19 -6.64 20.59
C LEU A 214 15.73 -7.70 19.57
N LEU A 215 14.87 -7.30 18.62
CA LEU A 215 14.44 -8.21 17.54
C LEU A 215 15.61 -8.65 16.65
N ALA A 216 16.60 -7.79 16.45
CA ALA A 216 17.81 -8.14 15.69
C ALA A 216 18.66 -9.23 16.38
N GLN A 217 18.48 -9.45 17.69
CA GLN A 217 19.12 -10.54 18.45
C GLN A 217 18.30 -11.84 18.45
N TYR A 218 17.03 -11.77 18.05
CA TYR A 218 16.21 -12.97 17.87
C TYR A 218 16.80 -13.84 16.77
N ALA A 219 17.10 -15.12 17.06
CA ALA A 219 17.91 -15.97 16.18
C ALA A 219 17.50 -15.94 14.71
N PRO A 220 16.22 -16.11 14.31
CA PRO A 220 15.82 -16.07 12.92
C PRO A 220 16.06 -14.72 12.23
N VAL A 221 15.99 -13.61 12.97
CA VAL A 221 16.28 -12.27 12.46
C VAL A 221 17.79 -12.05 12.36
N ALA A 222 18.54 -12.46 13.38
CA ALA A 222 20.00 -12.37 13.42
C ALA A 222 20.65 -13.13 12.27
N GLU A 223 20.25 -14.39 12.05
CA GLU A 223 20.72 -15.22 10.94
C GLU A 223 20.42 -14.54 9.59
N ARG A 224 19.24 -13.97 9.44
CA ARG A 224 18.84 -13.28 8.20
C ARG A 224 19.67 -12.02 7.93
N LEU A 225 20.01 -11.27 8.98
CA LEU A 225 20.89 -10.10 8.88
C LEU A 225 22.34 -10.50 8.61
N GLN A 226 22.82 -11.58 9.23
CA GLN A 226 24.17 -12.12 9.00
C GLN A 226 24.31 -12.62 7.56
N THR A 227 23.35 -13.41 7.06
CA THR A 227 23.30 -13.86 5.67
C THR A 227 23.36 -12.66 4.70
N MET A 228 22.57 -11.60 4.96
CA MET A 228 22.60 -10.39 4.14
C MET A 228 24.01 -9.75 4.11
N ARG A 229 24.69 -9.65 5.26
CA ARG A 229 26.05 -9.10 5.31
C ARG A 229 27.04 -9.94 4.49
N GLN A 230 26.94 -11.27 4.62
CA GLN A 230 27.78 -12.20 3.83
C GLN A 230 27.49 -12.07 2.32
N GLU A 231 26.23 -12.01 1.92
CA GLU A 231 25.83 -11.81 0.52
C GLU A 231 26.37 -10.50 -0.07
N ILE A 232 26.32 -9.41 0.70
CA ILE A 232 26.89 -8.11 0.30
C ILE A 232 28.41 -8.21 0.13
N ASN A 233 29.10 -8.78 1.12
CA ASN A 233 30.55 -8.93 1.08
C ASN A 233 30.99 -9.80 -0.10
N ASN A 234 30.31 -10.93 -0.33
CA ASN A 234 30.60 -11.83 -1.46
C ASN A 234 30.40 -11.12 -2.81
N TYR A 235 29.33 -10.31 -2.93
CA TYR A 235 29.12 -9.52 -4.14
C TYR A 235 30.22 -8.47 -4.33
N GLN A 236 30.60 -7.73 -3.29
CA GLN A 236 31.62 -6.68 -3.38
C GLN A 236 33.02 -7.21 -3.66
N GLN A 237 33.38 -8.38 -3.11
CA GLN A 237 34.73 -8.95 -3.23
C GLN A 237 34.88 -9.85 -4.47
N GLN A 238 33.85 -10.57 -4.86
CA GLN A 238 33.90 -11.61 -5.89
C GLN A 238 32.96 -11.37 -7.07
N GLY A 239 32.14 -10.32 -7.03
CA GLY A 239 31.10 -10.08 -8.05
C GLY A 239 30.00 -11.15 -8.07
N ASN A 240 29.91 -11.99 -7.03
CA ASN A 240 28.97 -13.12 -7.00
C ASN A 240 27.53 -12.64 -6.86
N ALA A 241 26.76 -12.68 -7.94
CA ALA A 241 25.36 -12.31 -7.99
C ALA A 241 24.42 -13.51 -7.72
N ALA A 242 24.92 -14.71 -7.48
CA ALA A 242 24.12 -15.93 -7.26
C ALA A 242 23.38 -15.96 -5.92
N SER A 243 23.19 -14.82 -5.25
CA SER A 243 22.45 -14.66 -4.01
C SER A 243 21.31 -13.65 -4.17
N SER A 244 20.35 -13.67 -3.23
CA SER A 244 19.19 -12.75 -3.26
C SER A 244 19.60 -11.27 -3.24
N VAL A 245 20.64 -10.91 -2.48
CA VAL A 245 21.14 -9.52 -2.40
C VAL A 245 22.05 -9.23 -3.57
N GLY A 246 22.95 -10.15 -3.93
CA GLY A 246 23.87 -9.99 -5.05
C GLY A 246 23.13 -9.78 -6.37
N ALA A 247 22.12 -10.59 -6.64
CA ALA A 247 21.26 -10.43 -7.82
C ALA A 247 20.59 -9.05 -7.87
N ARG A 248 20.05 -8.55 -6.72
CA ARG A 248 19.47 -7.21 -6.67
C ARG A 248 20.50 -6.12 -6.91
N MET A 249 21.69 -6.22 -6.32
CA MET A 249 22.74 -5.24 -6.53
C MET A 249 23.13 -5.16 -8.03
N GLN A 250 23.27 -6.30 -8.69
CA GLN A 250 23.58 -6.33 -10.11
C GLN A 250 22.40 -5.78 -10.97
N MET A 251 21.16 -6.16 -10.65
CA MET A 251 19.98 -5.59 -11.30
C MET A 251 19.87 -4.06 -11.11
N TRP A 252 20.22 -3.54 -9.94
CA TRP A 252 20.21 -2.10 -9.66
C TRP A 252 21.30 -1.36 -10.44
N GLN A 253 22.51 -1.94 -10.52
CA GLN A 253 23.60 -1.38 -11.34
C GLN A 253 23.20 -1.35 -12.81
N PHE A 254 22.67 -2.46 -13.35
CA PHE A 254 22.17 -2.54 -14.71
C PHE A 254 21.07 -1.50 -14.99
N ALA A 255 20.03 -1.43 -14.15
CA ALA A 255 18.94 -0.48 -14.32
C ALA A 255 19.42 0.98 -14.22
N SER A 256 20.36 1.27 -13.30
CA SER A 256 20.93 2.61 -13.14
C SER A 256 21.74 3.03 -14.38
N ALA A 257 22.54 2.12 -14.94
CA ALA A 257 23.29 2.36 -16.17
C ALA A 257 22.36 2.67 -17.34
N LEU A 258 21.26 1.93 -17.47
CA LEU A 258 20.24 2.18 -18.51
C LEU A 258 19.55 3.54 -18.32
N ALA A 259 19.20 3.90 -17.08
CA ALA A 259 18.59 5.18 -16.77
C ALA A 259 19.53 6.36 -17.13
N GLN A 260 20.82 6.22 -16.90
CA GLN A 260 21.83 7.23 -17.26
C GLN A 260 21.99 7.39 -18.77
N GLN A 261 21.90 6.31 -19.53
CA GLN A 261 22.03 6.33 -21.00
C GLN A 261 20.84 7.01 -21.68
N ARG A 262 19.62 6.83 -21.14
CA ARG A 262 18.37 7.45 -21.66
C ARG A 262 17.57 8.11 -20.55
N PRO A 263 18.02 9.26 -20.03
CA PRO A 263 17.49 9.80 -18.78
C PRO A 263 16.05 10.32 -18.86
N LEU A 264 15.59 10.81 -20.01
CA LEU A 264 14.28 11.45 -20.12
C LEU A 264 13.12 10.47 -20.32
N LEU A 265 13.23 9.54 -21.27
CA LEU A 265 12.15 8.64 -21.68
C LEU A 265 12.46 7.15 -21.40
N GLY A 266 13.69 6.83 -21.00
CA GLY A 266 14.13 5.47 -20.74
C GLY A 266 14.22 4.59 -21.97
N TRP A 267 14.24 3.27 -21.75
CA TRP A 267 14.43 2.25 -22.79
C TRP A 267 13.11 1.56 -23.22
N ALA A 268 12.01 1.84 -22.60
CA ALA A 268 10.79 1.05 -22.61
C ALA A 268 11.03 -0.42 -22.16
N GLN A 269 9.98 -1.20 -21.96
CA GLN A 269 10.13 -2.61 -21.51
C GLN A 269 10.93 -3.43 -22.55
N LYS A 270 10.63 -3.26 -23.84
CA LYS A 270 11.31 -4.01 -24.92
C LYS A 270 12.81 -3.72 -24.99
N GLY A 271 13.19 -2.45 -24.88
CA GLY A 271 14.60 -2.05 -24.91
C GLY A 271 15.35 -2.54 -23.66
N TYR A 272 14.71 -2.46 -22.49
CA TYR A 272 15.24 -3.01 -21.23
C TYR A 272 15.49 -4.53 -21.35
N ASP A 273 14.53 -5.29 -21.86
CA ASP A 273 14.66 -6.74 -22.03
C ASP A 273 15.70 -7.10 -23.09
N ALA A 274 15.76 -6.38 -24.22
CA ALA A 274 16.75 -6.61 -25.28
C ALA A 274 18.18 -6.37 -24.77
N GLU A 275 18.41 -5.28 -24.05
CA GLU A 275 19.72 -4.96 -23.51
C GLU A 275 20.15 -5.94 -22.41
N ARG A 276 19.21 -6.39 -21.56
CA ARG A 276 19.46 -7.44 -20.58
C ARG A 276 19.89 -8.75 -21.27
N THR A 277 19.16 -9.17 -22.31
CA THR A 277 19.49 -10.38 -23.07
C THR A 277 20.88 -10.26 -23.72
N ARG A 278 21.19 -9.12 -24.33
CA ARG A 278 22.52 -8.84 -24.93
C ARG A 278 23.63 -8.99 -23.90
N GLN A 279 23.47 -8.40 -22.70
CA GLN A 279 24.51 -8.47 -21.66
C GLN A 279 24.62 -9.86 -21.03
N LEU A 280 23.54 -10.65 -20.98
CA LEU A 280 23.58 -12.05 -20.59
C LEU A 280 24.37 -12.89 -21.59
N GLU A 281 24.14 -12.71 -22.90
CA GLU A 281 24.87 -13.40 -23.96
C GLU A 281 26.38 -13.04 -23.97
N GLN A 282 26.72 -11.82 -23.53
CA GLN A 282 28.10 -11.36 -23.40
C GLN A 282 28.75 -11.74 -22.05
N ASN A 283 28.09 -12.52 -21.20
CA ASN A 283 28.52 -12.89 -19.84
C ASN A 283 28.87 -11.66 -18.96
N GLN A 284 28.19 -10.52 -19.19
CA GLN A 284 28.32 -9.32 -18.37
C GLN A 284 27.32 -9.31 -17.18
N LEU A 285 26.28 -10.13 -17.27
CA LEU A 285 25.30 -10.34 -16.21
C LEU A 285 25.27 -11.81 -15.81
N ASP A 286 25.00 -12.05 -14.52
CA ASP A 286 24.81 -13.39 -14.00
C ASP A 286 23.60 -14.07 -14.67
N PRO A 287 23.70 -15.34 -15.07
CA PRO A 287 22.60 -16.09 -15.70
C PRO A 287 21.28 -16.10 -14.90
N LEU A 288 21.36 -15.97 -13.58
CA LEU A 288 20.18 -15.88 -12.71
C LEU A 288 19.26 -14.71 -13.11
N LEU A 289 19.82 -13.61 -13.63
CA LEU A 289 19.08 -12.42 -14.03
C LEU A 289 18.19 -12.65 -15.26
N ALA A 290 18.36 -13.74 -15.99
CA ALA A 290 17.45 -14.13 -17.06
C ALA A 290 16.00 -14.34 -16.60
N ASN A 291 15.83 -14.73 -15.33
CA ASN A 291 14.52 -14.99 -14.73
C ASN A 291 13.77 -13.73 -14.31
N PHE A 292 14.41 -12.57 -14.33
CA PHE A 292 13.84 -11.33 -13.83
C PHE A 292 13.69 -10.30 -14.96
N ASN A 293 12.50 -9.71 -15.09
CA ASN A 293 12.19 -8.66 -16.07
C ASN A 293 12.07 -7.26 -15.43
N HIS A 294 12.49 -7.14 -14.19
CA HIS A 294 12.47 -5.90 -13.41
C HIS A 294 13.56 -5.92 -12.31
N PRO A 295 14.01 -4.74 -11.84
CA PRO A 295 15.14 -4.66 -10.89
C PRO A 295 14.77 -4.85 -9.42
N HIS A 296 13.57 -5.31 -9.06
CA HIS A 296 13.07 -5.33 -7.67
C HIS A 296 13.25 -3.98 -6.95
N ASN A 297 12.95 -2.89 -7.66
CA ASN A 297 12.94 -1.53 -7.15
C ASN A 297 12.06 -0.69 -8.08
N ASP A 298 10.94 -0.16 -7.58
CA ASP A 298 9.99 0.60 -8.39
C ASP A 298 10.59 1.86 -9.02
N TYR A 299 11.51 2.51 -8.33
CA TYR A 299 12.13 3.76 -8.79
C TYR A 299 13.11 3.52 -9.93
N LEU A 300 13.96 2.51 -9.78
CA LEU A 300 14.90 2.11 -10.83
C LEU A 300 14.17 1.50 -12.03
N ASP A 301 13.09 0.74 -11.81
CA ASP A 301 12.24 0.23 -12.89
C ASP A 301 11.60 1.38 -13.69
N ALA A 302 11.04 2.37 -12.98
CA ALA A 302 10.46 3.54 -13.63
C ALA A 302 11.52 4.36 -14.38
N ALA A 303 12.69 4.59 -13.77
CA ALA A 303 13.76 5.38 -14.35
C ALA A 303 14.41 4.67 -15.59
N ALA A 304 14.67 3.36 -15.50
CA ALA A 304 15.29 2.63 -16.60
C ALA A 304 14.35 2.47 -17.80
N LYS A 305 13.07 2.20 -17.55
CA LYS A 305 12.09 1.92 -18.62
C LYS A 305 11.39 3.15 -19.15
N ARG A 306 11.09 4.15 -18.31
CA ARG A 306 10.29 5.34 -18.66
C ARG A 306 11.00 6.66 -18.33
N GLY A 307 12.28 6.59 -17.95
CA GLY A 307 13.12 7.75 -17.67
C GLY A 307 12.65 8.59 -16.48
N LEU A 308 13.14 9.82 -16.42
CA LEU A 308 12.74 10.81 -15.41
C LEU A 308 11.23 11.08 -15.43
N LEU A 309 10.61 11.04 -16.61
CA LEU A 309 9.16 11.23 -16.73
C LEU A 309 8.41 10.14 -15.99
N GLY A 310 8.75 8.86 -16.19
CA GLY A 310 8.12 7.74 -15.48
C GLY A 310 8.37 7.79 -13.97
N LEU A 311 9.56 8.17 -13.55
CA LEU A 311 9.91 8.36 -12.14
C LEU A 311 9.08 9.49 -11.50
N LEU A 312 8.96 10.63 -12.15
CA LEU A 312 8.15 11.75 -11.67
C LEU A 312 6.67 11.40 -11.58
N ILE A 313 6.13 10.66 -12.53
CA ILE A 313 4.75 10.16 -12.49
C ILE A 313 4.54 9.25 -11.27
N LEU A 314 5.46 8.32 -11.03
CA LEU A 314 5.41 7.43 -9.86
C LEU A 314 5.42 8.23 -8.54
N LEU A 315 6.35 9.16 -8.41
CA LEU A 315 6.45 10.01 -7.23
C LEU A 315 5.19 10.89 -7.05
N THR A 316 4.60 11.37 -8.15
CA THR A 316 3.35 12.13 -8.12
C THR A 316 2.18 11.29 -7.60
N CYS A 317 2.12 10.00 -7.90
CA CYS A 317 1.09 9.10 -7.36
C CYS A 317 1.20 9.00 -5.82
N HIS A 318 2.39 8.82 -5.29
CA HIS A 318 2.60 8.78 -3.83
C HIS A 318 2.33 10.15 -3.19
N PHE A 319 2.85 11.21 -3.80
CA PHE A 319 2.70 12.57 -3.29
C PHE A 319 1.24 13.04 -3.25
N THR A 320 0.47 12.85 -4.32
CA THR A 320 -0.93 13.30 -4.38
C THR A 320 -1.81 12.55 -3.39
N CYS A 321 -1.56 11.25 -3.19
CA CYS A 321 -2.23 10.46 -2.17
C CYS A 321 -1.91 10.99 -0.76
N PHE A 322 -0.63 11.13 -0.43
CA PHE A 322 -0.19 11.66 0.87
C PHE A 322 -0.74 13.07 1.12
N TRP A 323 -0.62 13.96 0.12
CA TRP A 323 -1.05 15.35 0.19
C TRP A 323 -2.56 15.51 0.42
N TYR A 324 -3.37 14.64 -0.19
CA TYR A 324 -4.82 14.62 0.05
C TYR A 324 -5.12 14.46 1.54
N PHE A 325 -4.55 13.44 2.18
CA PHE A 325 -4.81 13.15 3.59
C PHE A 325 -4.16 14.17 4.53
N TRP A 326 -3.01 14.69 4.17
CA TRP A 326 -2.36 15.79 4.89
C TRP A 326 -3.24 17.04 4.93
N ARG A 327 -3.77 17.44 3.80
CA ARG A 327 -4.71 18.57 3.73
C ARG A 327 -6.00 18.30 4.50
N ALA A 328 -6.59 17.12 4.36
CA ALA A 328 -7.79 16.72 5.08
C ALA A 328 -7.60 16.77 6.60
N ALA A 329 -6.43 16.35 7.08
CA ALA A 329 -6.09 16.44 8.49
C ALA A 329 -5.96 17.88 9.00
N ARG A 330 -5.32 18.75 8.22
CA ARG A 330 -5.18 20.19 8.56
C ARG A 330 -6.50 20.95 8.49
N ALA A 331 -7.41 20.50 7.65
CA ALA A 331 -8.76 21.06 7.52
C ALA A 331 -9.78 20.42 8.48
N THR A 332 -9.31 19.59 9.44
CA THR A 332 -10.21 18.97 10.43
C THR A 332 -10.71 20.05 11.41
N PRO A 333 -12.04 20.29 11.50
CA PRO A 333 -12.60 21.29 12.39
C PRO A 333 -12.28 21.00 13.85
N GLY A 334 -12.03 22.07 14.63
CA GLY A 334 -11.68 21.95 16.04
C GLY A 334 -12.88 21.61 16.94
N ASP A 335 -14.08 21.95 16.49
CA ASP A 335 -15.38 21.79 17.18
C ASP A 335 -16.03 20.40 17.01
N LEU A 336 -15.40 19.52 16.24
CA LEU A 336 -15.88 18.15 16.10
C LEU A 336 -15.91 17.41 17.45
N PRO A 337 -16.94 16.60 17.71
CA PRO A 337 -16.97 15.70 18.86
C PRO A 337 -15.69 14.87 18.97
N PRO A 338 -15.13 14.62 20.16
CA PRO A 338 -13.83 13.95 20.34
C PRO A 338 -13.72 12.64 19.57
N GLN A 339 -14.77 11.82 19.57
CA GLN A 339 -14.80 10.56 18.83
C GLN A 339 -14.71 10.77 17.30
N ALA A 340 -15.51 11.70 16.76
CA ALA A 340 -15.51 11.99 15.33
C ALA A 340 -14.17 12.59 14.87
N ARG A 341 -13.58 13.46 15.71
CA ARG A 341 -12.25 14.05 15.46
C ARG A 341 -11.15 13.01 15.49
N ALA A 342 -11.12 12.13 16.51
CA ALA A 342 -10.14 11.05 16.62
C ALA A 342 -10.20 10.13 15.41
N GLU A 343 -11.40 9.72 15.01
CA GLU A 343 -11.58 8.85 13.84
C GLU A 343 -11.15 9.54 12.53
N ARG A 344 -11.52 10.81 12.33
CA ARG A 344 -11.10 11.56 11.13
C ARG A 344 -9.58 11.69 11.05
N LEU A 345 -8.92 12.07 12.15
CA LEU A 345 -7.46 12.20 12.20
C LEU A 345 -6.76 10.84 12.03
N THR A 346 -7.35 9.76 12.55
CA THR A 346 -6.81 8.40 12.37
C THR A 346 -6.96 7.92 10.92
N LEU A 347 -8.08 8.18 10.26
CA LEU A 347 -8.23 7.92 8.82
C LEU A 347 -7.21 8.71 7.99
N CYS A 348 -6.96 9.98 8.34
CA CYS A 348 -5.92 10.77 7.69
C CYS A 348 -4.51 10.19 7.93
N ALA A 349 -4.20 9.73 9.15
CA ALA A 349 -2.93 9.10 9.47
C ALA A 349 -2.70 7.83 8.65
N VAL A 350 -3.71 6.95 8.59
CA VAL A 350 -3.65 5.73 7.76
C VAL A 350 -3.54 6.08 6.29
N GLY A 351 -4.27 7.10 5.83
CA GLY A 351 -4.22 7.56 4.44
C GLY A 351 -2.85 8.11 4.03
N MET A 352 -2.12 8.76 4.93
CA MET A 352 -0.72 9.18 4.71
C MET A 352 0.27 8.01 4.84
N MET A 353 -0.02 7.09 5.75
CA MET A 353 0.78 5.90 5.98
C MET A 353 0.84 4.98 4.74
N VAL A 354 -0.28 4.81 4.05
CA VAL A 354 -0.36 3.91 2.88
C VAL A 354 0.65 4.28 1.79
N PRO A 355 0.68 5.52 1.24
CA PRO A 355 1.69 5.88 0.24
C PRO A 355 3.12 5.83 0.80
N LEU A 356 3.35 6.09 2.08
CA LEU A 356 4.66 5.98 2.71
C LEU A 356 5.13 4.52 2.77
N LEU A 357 4.25 3.58 3.12
CA LEU A 357 4.54 2.15 3.09
C LEU A 357 4.90 1.66 1.69
N PHE A 358 4.04 1.95 0.70
CA PHE A 358 4.29 1.52 -0.67
C PHE A 358 5.55 2.16 -1.27
N ALA A 359 5.81 3.44 -0.96
CA ALA A 359 7.06 4.08 -1.32
C ALA A 359 8.28 3.38 -0.70
N SER A 360 8.17 2.93 0.55
CA SER A 360 9.25 2.20 1.25
C SER A 360 9.41 0.77 0.73
N PHE A 361 8.31 0.05 0.46
CA PHE A 361 8.35 -1.28 -0.15
C PHE A 361 8.98 -1.22 -1.54
N GLY A 362 8.66 -0.19 -2.33
CA GLY A 362 9.21 0.05 -3.66
C GLY A 362 10.73 0.24 -3.71
N LEU A 363 11.41 0.47 -2.59
CA LEU A 363 12.87 0.49 -2.51
C LEU A 363 13.50 -0.92 -2.65
N THR A 364 12.76 -1.96 -2.30
CA THR A 364 13.30 -3.34 -2.21
C THR A 364 12.56 -4.35 -3.07
N ASP A 365 11.42 -3.96 -3.65
CA ASP A 365 10.67 -4.77 -4.61
C ASP A 365 9.84 -3.86 -5.54
N THR A 366 9.18 -4.46 -6.55
CA THR A 366 8.31 -3.72 -7.48
C THR A 366 6.84 -3.94 -7.11
N HIS A 367 6.24 -2.92 -6.50
CA HIS A 367 4.84 -2.94 -6.06
C HIS A 367 3.90 -2.22 -7.01
N ILE A 368 4.32 -1.07 -7.51
CA ILE A 368 3.48 -0.29 -8.43
C ILE A 368 3.49 -0.91 -9.83
N THR A 369 4.58 -1.52 -10.25
CA THR A 369 4.65 -2.24 -11.54
C THR A 369 4.04 -3.64 -11.47
N SER A 370 3.75 -4.17 -10.29
CA SER A 370 3.01 -5.42 -10.09
C SER A 370 1.51 -5.21 -10.26
N SER A 371 0.88 -5.99 -11.13
CA SER A 371 -0.56 -5.96 -11.39
C SER A 371 -1.43 -6.18 -10.16
N ARG A 372 -0.93 -6.88 -9.15
CA ARG A 372 -1.69 -7.19 -7.92
C ARG A 372 -1.62 -6.09 -6.90
N THR A 373 -0.41 -5.66 -6.59
CA THR A 373 -0.14 -4.71 -5.52
C THR A 373 -0.56 -3.29 -5.88
N VAL A 374 -0.50 -2.90 -7.16
CA VAL A 374 -0.97 -1.60 -7.63
C VAL A 374 -2.48 -1.43 -7.41
N VAL A 375 -3.28 -2.47 -7.69
CA VAL A 375 -4.74 -2.42 -7.46
C VAL A 375 -5.03 -2.29 -5.97
N MET A 376 -4.31 -3.03 -5.12
CA MET A 376 -4.46 -2.92 -3.66
C MET A 376 -4.16 -1.51 -3.15
N TYR A 377 -3.06 -0.92 -3.60
CA TYR A 377 -2.66 0.43 -3.21
C TYR A 377 -3.75 1.46 -3.53
N PHE A 378 -4.16 1.52 -4.79
CA PHE A 378 -5.11 2.54 -5.24
C PHE A 378 -6.53 2.29 -4.76
N CYS A 379 -6.98 1.02 -4.66
CA CYS A 379 -8.27 0.70 -4.06
C CYS A 379 -8.32 1.13 -2.58
N LEU A 380 -7.30 0.81 -1.80
CA LEU A 380 -7.25 1.21 -0.39
C LEU A 380 -7.23 2.73 -0.23
N ALA A 381 -6.45 3.43 -1.05
CA ALA A 381 -6.45 4.90 -1.06
C ALA A 381 -7.83 5.48 -1.38
N ALA A 382 -8.52 4.95 -2.41
CA ALA A 382 -9.87 5.38 -2.78
C ALA A 382 -10.90 5.09 -1.66
N PHE A 383 -10.81 3.92 -1.00
CA PHE A 383 -11.64 3.60 0.16
C PHE A 383 -11.47 4.61 1.30
N LEU A 384 -10.23 4.91 1.65
CA LEU A 384 -9.91 5.87 2.73
C LEU A 384 -10.38 7.29 2.39
N MET A 385 -10.20 7.72 1.14
CA MET A 385 -10.70 9.01 0.64
C MET A 385 -12.22 9.09 0.74
N ALA A 386 -12.93 8.06 0.28
CA ALA A 386 -14.38 8.00 0.34
C ALA A 386 -14.93 8.02 1.78
N MET A 387 -14.26 7.33 2.72
CA MET A 387 -14.62 7.38 4.14
C MET A 387 -14.50 8.78 4.75
N LEU A 388 -13.50 9.55 4.32
CA LEU A 388 -13.33 10.94 4.78
C LEU A 388 -14.38 11.87 4.22
N GLU A 389 -14.74 11.74 2.94
CA GLU A 389 -15.75 12.58 2.29
C GLU A 389 -17.15 12.36 2.86
N ARG A 390 -17.51 11.13 3.25
CA ARG A 390 -18.78 10.82 3.92
C ARG A 390 -19.07 11.72 5.12
N ARG A 391 -18.04 12.12 5.87
CA ARG A 391 -18.18 12.92 7.09
C ARG A 391 -18.17 14.41 6.84
N SER A 392 -17.82 14.82 5.63
CA SER A 392 -17.86 16.23 5.21
C SER A 392 -19.21 16.63 4.62
N ALA A 393 -20.07 15.66 4.27
CA ALA A 393 -21.45 15.95 3.87
C ALA A 393 -22.28 16.35 5.11
N PRO A 394 -23.04 17.45 5.06
CA PRO A 394 -24.00 17.76 6.12
C PRO A 394 -24.88 16.53 6.33
N GLN A 395 -25.03 16.06 7.57
CA GLN A 395 -26.06 15.09 7.88
C GLN A 395 -27.36 15.72 7.39
N ALA A 396 -27.96 15.12 6.36
CA ALA A 396 -29.35 15.43 6.04
C ALA A 396 -30.11 15.21 7.35
N THR A 397 -30.55 16.32 7.94
CA THR A 397 -31.37 16.31 9.16
C THR A 397 -32.40 15.24 8.97
N ASP A 398 -32.41 14.28 9.92
CA ASP A 398 -33.39 13.20 9.98
C ASP A 398 -34.76 13.74 9.54
N ALA A 399 -35.27 13.20 8.44
CA ALA A 399 -36.63 13.47 7.95
C ALA A 399 -37.67 12.83 8.84
N THR A 400 -37.46 12.89 10.17
CA THR A 400 -38.41 12.59 11.25
C THR A 400 -38.72 13.87 12.02
N ALA A 401 -38.89 15.00 11.27
CA ALA A 401 -39.66 16.09 11.83
C ALA A 401 -41.13 15.60 11.87
N PRO A 402 -41.78 15.59 13.05
CA PRO A 402 -43.18 15.23 13.13
C PRO A 402 -43.95 16.20 12.22
N LEU A 403 -44.79 15.64 11.34
CA LEU A 403 -45.71 16.41 10.49
C LEU A 403 -46.45 17.45 11.40
N PRO A 404 -46.51 18.72 10.97
CA PRO A 404 -47.21 19.74 11.74
C PRO A 404 -48.65 19.30 11.96
N ALA A 405 -49.13 19.50 13.18
CA ALA A 405 -50.41 19.04 13.68
C ALA A 405 -51.65 19.48 12.85
N THR A 406 -51.46 20.33 11.84
CA THR A 406 -52.51 20.83 10.93
C THR A 406 -52.91 19.86 9.81
N ALA A 407 -52.16 18.73 9.59
CA ALA A 407 -52.52 17.76 8.56
C ALA A 407 -53.47 16.63 9.02
N LYS A 408 -53.79 16.56 10.33
CA LYS A 408 -54.69 15.53 10.88
C LYS A 408 -56.21 15.86 10.75
N ALA A 409 -56.55 17.08 10.32
CA ALA A 409 -57.96 17.51 10.25
C ALA A 409 -58.62 17.29 8.86
N ALA A 410 -57.96 16.82 7.86
CA ALA A 410 -58.48 16.70 6.49
C ALA A 410 -58.83 15.26 6.07
N PHE A 411 -58.83 14.29 6.96
CA PHE A 411 -59.16 12.87 6.65
C PHE A 411 -60.36 12.32 7.46
N ILE A 412 -61.13 13.17 8.15
CA ILE A 412 -62.38 12.79 8.77
C ILE A 412 -63.44 13.87 8.41
N SER A 413 -63.92 13.86 7.18
CA SER A 413 -65.22 14.40 6.77
C SER A 413 -65.65 13.68 5.50
#